data_2aa26232f01571b6416d8456122bbe1c
#
_entry.id   2aa26232f01571b6416d8456122bbe1c
#
_cell.length_a   1.000
_cell.length_b   1.000
_cell.length_c   1.000
_cell.angle_alpha   90.00
_cell.angle_beta   90.00
_cell.angle_gamma   90.00
#
_symmetry.space_group_name_H-M   'P 1'
#
loop_
_entity.id
_entity.type
_entity.pdbx_description
1 polymer ?
#
loop_
_entity_poly.entity_id
_entity_poly.type
_entity_poly.pdbx_seq_one_letter_code
_entity_poly.pdbx_strand_id
1 'polypeptide(L)'
;YWSMILWTFLIYILYDITHKEEIALTNYNLQQGIQRRVPWVYAFLVFGYFIFWASMRHHVADTTAYVSAFNNYSTSVSEELSKLNWDPWSSEGKGVLFNAYSIFFKCFISDNYTLWLSSIAIFSGVCVMITLRKYCMNADFFLASFLFLAFLCYSGYMLIGIRQFICVSVSFLGC
;
A
#
# COMPACT_ATOMS: atom_id res chain seq x y z
N TYR A 1 -3.47 -13.66 5.97
CA TYR A 1 -4.46 -12.63 6.25
C TYR A 1 -4.66 -12.44 7.75
N TRP A 2 -5.11 -13.46 8.46
CA TRP A 2 -5.25 -13.43 9.92
C TRP A 2 -3.96 -13.03 10.65
N SER A 3 -2.81 -13.40 10.08
CA SER A 3 -1.51 -12.99 10.61
C SER A 3 -1.28 -11.49 10.58
N MET A 4 -1.78 -10.77 9.56
CA MET A 4 -1.66 -9.29 9.50
C MET A 4 -2.48 -8.62 10.60
N ILE A 5 -3.69 -9.13 10.84
CA ILE A 5 -4.58 -8.65 11.89
C ILE A 5 -3.96 -8.87 13.27
N LEU A 6 -3.49 -10.10 13.53
CA LEU A 6 -2.81 -10.45 14.77
C LEU A 6 -1.54 -9.62 14.97
N TRP A 7 -0.77 -9.40 13.91
CA TRP A 7 0.43 -8.58 13.94
C TRP A 7 0.13 -7.13 14.31
N THR A 8 -0.88 -6.52 13.70
CA THR A 8 -1.30 -5.15 14.03
C THR A 8 -1.72 -5.03 15.49
N PHE A 9 -2.43 -6.03 15.99
CA PHE A 9 -2.83 -6.08 17.40
C PHE A 9 -1.63 -6.25 18.35
N LEU A 10 -0.66 -7.10 17.98
CA LEU A 10 0.60 -7.25 18.73
C LEU A 10 1.39 -5.95 18.80
N ILE A 11 1.51 -5.24 17.69
CA ILE A 11 2.21 -3.95 17.65
C ILE A 11 1.46 -2.89 18.47
N TYR A 12 0.13 -2.91 18.47
CA TYR A 12 -0.67 -2.06 19.36
C TYR A 12 -0.38 -2.33 20.83
N ILE A 13 -0.38 -3.60 21.26
CA ILE A 13 -0.04 -3.97 22.64
C ILE A 13 1.37 -3.51 23.01
N LEU A 14 2.34 -3.74 22.12
CA LEU A 14 3.72 -3.30 22.31
C LEU A 14 3.80 -1.77 22.49
N TYR A 15 3.08 -1.03 21.65
CA TYR A 15 2.97 0.42 21.75
C TYR A 15 2.36 0.85 23.08
N ASP A 16 1.26 0.24 23.49
CA ASP A 16 0.56 0.56 24.76
C ASP A 16 1.46 0.33 25.98
N ILE A 17 2.17 -0.81 26.02
CA ILE A 17 3.09 -1.14 27.10
C ILE A 17 4.26 -0.14 27.17
N THR A 18 4.85 0.21 26.02
CA THR A 18 6.06 1.06 25.97
C THR A 18 5.76 2.54 26.17
N HIS A 19 4.52 2.99 25.92
CA HIS A 19 4.11 4.40 26.03
C HIS A 19 3.01 4.63 27.07
N LYS A 20 2.84 3.71 28.00
CA LYS A 20 1.75 3.76 28.99
C LYS A 20 1.74 5.06 29.80
N GLU A 21 2.90 5.53 30.24
CA GLU A 21 3.02 6.79 30.97
C GLU A 21 2.75 8.02 30.07
N GLU A 22 3.20 7.97 28.81
CA GLU A 22 2.95 9.02 27.83
C GLU A 22 1.45 9.07 27.45
N ILE A 23 0.78 7.93 27.36
CA ILE A 23 -0.67 7.85 27.07
C ILE A 23 -1.48 8.45 28.20
N ALA A 24 -1.10 8.19 29.45
CA ALA A 24 -1.73 8.80 30.63
C ALA A 24 -1.55 10.33 30.64
N LEU A 25 -0.37 10.84 30.30
CA LEU A 25 -0.09 12.27 30.13
C LEU A 25 -0.80 12.85 28.90
N THR A 26 -1.00 12.08 27.85
CA THR A 26 -1.71 12.52 26.64
C THR A 26 -3.19 12.72 26.90
N ASN A 27 -3.82 11.90 27.71
CA ASN A 27 -5.22 12.12 28.15
C ASN A 27 -5.39 13.42 28.94
N TYR A 28 -4.37 13.82 29.70
CA TYR A 28 -4.31 15.12 30.35
C TYR A 28 -4.05 16.27 29.35
N ASN A 29 -3.19 16.05 28.37
CA ASN A 29 -2.80 17.01 27.34
C ASN A 29 -3.85 17.16 26.22
N LEU A 30 -4.73 16.16 26.00
CA LEU A 30 -5.90 16.27 25.10
C LEU A 30 -6.84 17.39 25.54
N GLN A 31 -6.93 17.67 26.85
CA GLN A 31 -7.61 18.85 27.36
C GLN A 31 -6.91 20.16 26.97
N GLN A 32 -5.63 20.11 26.59
CA GLN A 32 -4.84 21.27 26.14
C GLN A 32 -4.63 21.31 24.62
N GLY A 33 -5.25 20.40 23.84
CA GLY A 33 -5.17 20.40 22.38
C GLY A 33 -3.84 19.92 21.77
N ILE A 34 -2.95 19.33 22.58
CA ILE A 34 -1.67 18.79 22.10
C ILE A 34 -1.89 17.39 21.55
N GLN A 35 -1.93 17.29 20.23
CA GLN A 35 -2.12 16.04 19.51
C GLN A 35 -0.77 15.35 19.22
N ARG A 36 -0.53 14.18 19.80
CA ARG A 36 0.67 13.37 19.48
C ARG A 36 0.35 12.32 18.43
N ARG A 37 1.22 12.19 17.45
CA ARG A 37 1.14 11.18 16.39
C ARG A 37 1.96 9.96 16.78
N VAL A 38 1.52 8.79 16.32
CA VAL A 38 2.26 7.53 16.50
C VAL A 38 3.69 7.67 15.95
N PRO A 39 4.72 7.21 16.69
CA PRO A 39 6.09 7.20 16.19
C PRO A 39 6.21 6.40 14.89
N TRP A 40 7.08 6.85 13.97
CA TRP A 40 7.29 6.23 12.67
C TRP A 40 7.62 4.73 12.75
N VAL A 41 8.35 4.33 13.78
CA VAL A 41 8.75 2.93 13.98
C VAL A 41 7.54 2.00 14.02
N TYR A 42 6.49 2.35 14.77
CA TYR A 42 5.28 1.54 14.86
C TYR A 42 4.47 1.55 13.57
N ALA A 43 4.40 2.69 12.89
CA ALA A 43 3.77 2.77 11.58
C ALA A 43 4.48 1.86 10.57
N PHE A 44 5.81 1.86 10.54
CA PHE A 44 6.60 0.97 9.69
C PHE A 44 6.45 -0.51 10.08
N LEU A 45 6.34 -0.84 11.36
CA LEU A 45 6.12 -2.22 11.80
C LEU A 45 4.77 -2.76 11.30
N VAL A 46 3.71 -1.96 11.41
CA VAL A 46 2.37 -2.35 10.94
C VAL A 46 2.35 -2.49 9.41
N PHE A 47 2.74 -1.44 8.70
CA PHE A 47 2.66 -1.43 7.24
C PHE A 47 3.79 -2.18 6.55
N GLY A 48 4.96 -2.31 7.16
CA GLY A 48 6.07 -3.11 6.65
C GLY A 48 5.70 -4.59 6.53
N TYR A 49 5.01 -5.13 7.53
CA TYR A 49 4.52 -6.50 7.47
C TYR A 49 3.47 -6.69 6.36
N PHE A 50 2.58 -5.73 6.21
CA PHE A 50 1.62 -5.71 5.12
C PHE A 50 2.30 -5.64 3.75
N ILE A 51 3.26 -4.73 3.57
CA ILE A 51 4.04 -4.58 2.32
C ILE A 51 4.77 -5.89 2.00
N PHE A 52 5.40 -6.52 2.99
CA PHE A 52 6.08 -7.80 2.83
C PHE A 52 5.15 -8.87 2.25
N TRP A 53 3.99 -9.09 2.85
CA TRP A 53 3.01 -10.07 2.37
C TRP A 53 2.44 -9.72 1.00
N ALA A 54 2.21 -8.44 0.77
CA ALA A 54 1.73 -7.96 -0.51
C ALA A 54 2.74 -8.16 -1.65
N SER A 55 4.03 -8.05 -1.34
CA SER A 55 5.13 -8.29 -2.27
C SER A 55 5.31 -9.77 -2.62
N MET A 56 5.04 -10.65 -1.65
CA MET A 56 5.24 -12.10 -1.79
C MET A 56 4.05 -12.83 -2.41
N ARG A 57 3.02 -12.11 -2.83
CA ARG A 57 1.86 -12.77 -3.39
C ARG A 57 2.15 -13.40 -4.75
N HIS A 58 1.81 -14.67 -4.88
CA HIS A 58 1.88 -15.42 -6.12
C HIS A 58 0.49 -15.91 -6.51
N HIS A 59 0.20 -15.92 -7.80
CA HIS A 59 -0.93 -16.61 -8.41
C HIS A 59 -2.32 -16.39 -7.78
N VAL A 60 -2.60 -15.18 -7.29
CA VAL A 60 -3.92 -14.86 -6.73
C VAL A 60 -4.69 -14.04 -7.77
N ALA A 61 -5.82 -14.56 -8.21
CA ALA A 61 -6.77 -13.91 -9.10
C ALA A 61 -6.09 -13.18 -10.29
N ASP A 62 -6.32 -11.88 -10.45
CA ASP A 62 -5.80 -11.06 -11.55
C ASP A 62 -4.26 -10.91 -11.55
N THR A 63 -3.58 -11.26 -10.46
CA THR A 63 -2.10 -11.14 -10.40
C THR A 63 -1.43 -11.97 -11.49
N THR A 64 -1.96 -13.15 -11.80
CA THR A 64 -1.44 -14.00 -12.88
C THR A 64 -1.52 -13.30 -14.24
N ALA A 65 -2.63 -12.62 -14.53
CA ALA A 65 -2.79 -11.87 -15.78
C ALA A 65 -1.80 -10.68 -15.85
N TYR A 66 -1.62 -9.95 -14.74
CA TYR A 66 -0.66 -8.85 -14.69
C TYR A 66 0.79 -9.30 -14.82
N VAL A 67 1.16 -10.41 -14.18
CA VAL A 67 2.51 -11.00 -14.32
C VAL A 67 2.75 -11.49 -15.73
N SER A 68 1.75 -12.14 -16.34
CA SER A 68 1.84 -12.56 -17.75
C SER A 68 2.02 -11.36 -18.67
N ALA A 69 1.24 -10.29 -18.48
CA ALA A 69 1.38 -9.07 -19.26
C ALA A 69 2.77 -8.44 -19.06
N PHE A 70 3.26 -8.35 -17.83
CA PHE A 70 4.59 -7.83 -17.52
C PHE A 70 5.71 -8.64 -18.22
N ASN A 71 5.62 -9.96 -18.19
CA ASN A 71 6.60 -10.84 -18.82
C ASN A 71 6.60 -10.70 -20.34
N ASN A 72 5.45 -10.39 -20.96
CA ASN A 72 5.30 -10.26 -22.41
C ASN A 72 5.80 -8.91 -22.96
N TYR A 73 6.03 -7.88 -22.13
CA TYR A 73 6.62 -6.64 -22.61
C TYR A 73 8.03 -6.88 -23.14
N SER A 74 8.37 -6.24 -24.25
CA SER A 74 9.73 -6.24 -24.79
C SER A 74 10.65 -5.32 -23.97
N THR A 75 11.95 -5.47 -24.13
CA THR A 75 12.95 -4.58 -23.49
C THR A 75 13.11 -3.24 -24.21
N SER A 76 12.41 -3.04 -25.34
CA SER A 76 12.43 -1.79 -26.10
C SER A 76 11.30 -0.86 -25.65
N VAL A 77 11.68 0.20 -24.93
CA VAL A 77 10.70 1.19 -24.40
C VAL A 77 9.91 1.85 -25.51
N SER A 78 10.59 2.30 -26.58
CA SER A 78 9.93 3.04 -27.67
C SER A 78 8.92 2.19 -28.42
N GLU A 79 9.21 0.92 -28.61
CA GLU A 79 8.33 -0.03 -29.28
C GLU A 79 7.07 -0.30 -28.43
N GLU A 80 7.24 -0.56 -27.14
CA GLU A 80 6.12 -0.86 -26.26
C GLU A 80 5.26 0.37 -25.96
N LEU A 81 5.87 1.55 -25.79
CA LEU A 81 5.10 2.79 -25.58
C LEU A 81 4.29 3.19 -26.82
N SER A 82 4.79 2.90 -28.03
CA SER A 82 4.06 3.17 -29.26
C SER A 82 2.82 2.29 -29.46
N LYS A 83 2.80 1.11 -28.83
CA LYS A 83 1.64 0.19 -28.84
C LYS A 83 0.54 0.61 -27.88
N LEU A 84 0.85 1.51 -26.91
CA LEU A 84 -0.15 1.96 -25.92
C LEU A 84 -1.15 2.91 -26.55
N ASN A 85 -2.42 2.62 -26.33
CA ASN A 85 -3.48 3.55 -26.68
C ASN A 85 -3.60 4.62 -25.58
N TRP A 86 -3.22 5.86 -25.90
CA TRP A 86 -3.22 6.99 -24.97
C TRP A 86 -4.57 7.68 -24.84
N ASP A 87 -5.61 7.22 -25.56
CA ASP A 87 -6.97 7.74 -25.39
C ASP A 87 -7.61 7.20 -24.09
N PRO A 88 -7.77 8.03 -23.04
CA PRO A 88 -8.34 7.59 -21.76
C PRO A 88 -9.82 7.20 -21.84
N TRP A 89 -10.51 7.58 -22.91
CA TRP A 89 -11.92 7.31 -23.10
C TRP A 89 -12.17 5.99 -23.85
N SER A 90 -11.16 5.44 -24.49
CA SER A 90 -11.26 4.14 -25.14
C SER A 90 -11.24 3.00 -24.13
N SER A 91 -11.88 1.88 -24.47
CA SER A 91 -11.84 0.66 -23.65
C SER A 91 -10.41 0.12 -23.49
N GLU A 92 -9.57 0.33 -24.49
CA GLU A 92 -8.17 -0.10 -24.55
C GLU A 92 -7.23 0.84 -23.79
N GLY A 93 -7.58 2.14 -23.67
CA GLY A 93 -6.79 3.14 -22.92
C GLY A 93 -6.89 3.02 -21.40
N LYS A 94 -7.79 2.15 -20.89
CA LYS A 94 -7.93 1.96 -19.45
C LYS A 94 -6.66 1.35 -18.84
N GLY A 95 -6.03 2.13 -17.96
CA GLY A 95 -4.81 1.68 -17.24
C GLY A 95 -3.51 1.94 -17.98
N VAL A 96 -3.51 2.82 -18.98
CA VAL A 96 -2.33 3.18 -19.78
C VAL A 96 -1.15 3.61 -18.91
N LEU A 97 -1.39 4.40 -17.85
CA LEU A 97 -0.35 4.83 -16.92
C LEU A 97 0.26 3.66 -16.15
N PHE A 98 -0.55 2.68 -15.77
CA PHE A 98 -0.06 1.47 -15.11
C PHE A 98 0.79 0.61 -16.07
N ASN A 99 0.36 0.48 -17.32
CA ASN A 99 1.11 -0.24 -18.34
C ASN A 99 2.43 0.49 -18.65
N ALA A 100 2.40 1.82 -18.80
CA ALA A 100 3.60 2.63 -19.00
C ALA A 100 4.59 2.49 -17.84
N TYR A 101 4.10 2.52 -16.59
CA TYR A 101 4.92 2.24 -15.41
C TYR A 101 5.55 0.83 -15.45
N SER A 102 4.78 -0.18 -15.85
CA SER A 102 5.25 -1.57 -15.93
C SER A 102 6.34 -1.73 -16.98
N ILE A 103 6.18 -1.10 -18.15
CA ILE A 103 7.17 -1.07 -19.24
C ILE A 103 8.44 -0.36 -18.74
N PHE A 104 8.29 0.82 -18.15
CA PHE A 104 9.43 1.56 -17.60
C PHE A 104 10.19 0.74 -16.56
N PHE A 105 9.47 0.11 -15.61
CA PHE A 105 10.08 -0.73 -14.59
C PHE A 105 10.89 -1.89 -15.21
N LYS A 106 10.28 -2.60 -16.17
CA LYS A 106 10.94 -3.73 -16.85
C LYS A 106 12.20 -3.31 -17.61
N CYS A 107 12.15 -2.18 -18.30
CA CYS A 107 13.24 -1.74 -19.14
C CYS A 107 14.40 -1.11 -18.37
N PHE A 108 14.13 -0.39 -17.29
CA PHE A 108 15.15 0.40 -16.59
C PHE A 108 15.55 -0.14 -15.22
N ILE A 109 14.69 -0.92 -14.55
CA ILE A 109 14.93 -1.35 -13.18
C ILE A 109 15.21 -2.85 -13.12
N SER A 110 14.25 -3.69 -13.51
CA SER A 110 14.40 -5.14 -13.44
C SER A 110 13.35 -5.88 -14.24
N ASP A 111 13.74 -6.99 -14.82
CA ASP A 111 12.86 -7.96 -15.50
C ASP A 111 12.17 -8.91 -14.48
N ASN A 112 12.46 -8.77 -13.18
CA ASN A 112 11.90 -9.60 -12.15
C ASN A 112 10.52 -9.08 -11.70
N TYR A 113 9.47 -9.84 -12.01
CA TYR A 113 8.10 -9.49 -11.66
C TYR A 113 7.87 -9.38 -10.14
N THR A 114 8.63 -10.10 -9.31
CA THR A 114 8.51 -10.00 -7.85
C THR A 114 8.97 -8.63 -7.35
N LEU A 115 10.07 -8.10 -7.90
CA LEU A 115 10.53 -6.74 -7.59
C LEU A 115 9.54 -5.69 -8.08
N TRP A 116 8.93 -5.90 -9.24
CA TRP A 116 7.89 -5.04 -9.75
C TRP A 116 6.66 -5.02 -8.84
N LEU A 117 6.15 -6.18 -8.41
CA LEU A 117 5.04 -6.26 -7.43
C LEU A 117 5.42 -5.63 -6.09
N SER A 118 6.66 -5.82 -5.64
CA SER A 118 7.18 -5.22 -4.40
C SER A 118 7.16 -3.69 -4.47
N SER A 119 7.56 -3.11 -5.60
CA SER A 119 7.58 -1.65 -5.78
C SER A 119 6.16 -1.06 -5.69
N ILE A 120 5.17 -1.74 -6.28
CA ILE A 120 3.76 -1.35 -6.20
C ILE A 120 3.24 -1.44 -4.75
N ALA A 121 3.57 -2.54 -4.06
CA ALA A 121 3.17 -2.75 -2.67
C ALA A 121 3.78 -1.72 -1.73
N ILE A 122 5.07 -1.40 -1.91
CA ILE A 122 5.78 -0.36 -1.14
C ILE A 122 5.13 1.00 -1.38
N PHE A 123 4.96 1.39 -2.64
CA PHE A 123 4.36 2.67 -2.99
C PHE A 123 2.97 2.84 -2.37
N SER A 124 2.10 1.86 -2.57
CA SER A 124 0.73 1.90 -2.06
C SER A 124 0.67 1.86 -0.53
N GLY A 125 1.46 0.99 0.10
CA GLY A 125 1.52 0.85 1.56
C GLY A 125 2.06 2.12 2.24
N VAL A 126 3.08 2.76 1.64
CA VAL A 126 3.64 4.02 2.15
C VAL A 126 2.63 5.16 2.03
N CYS A 127 1.91 5.28 0.90
CA CYS A 127 0.86 6.30 0.75
C CYS A 127 -0.20 6.18 1.85
N VAL A 128 -0.72 4.97 2.08
CA VAL A 128 -1.74 4.73 3.12
C VAL A 128 -1.16 4.98 4.52
N MET A 129 0.05 4.50 4.81
CA MET A 129 0.72 4.70 6.09
C MET A 129 0.89 6.20 6.41
N ILE A 130 1.35 7.01 5.45
CA ILE A 130 1.51 8.45 5.62
C ILE A 130 0.16 9.10 5.91
N THR A 131 -0.87 8.73 5.15
CA THR A 131 -2.22 9.29 5.31
C THR A 131 -2.80 8.96 6.68
N LEU A 132 -2.79 7.70 7.08
CA LEU A 132 -3.32 7.30 8.38
C LEU A 132 -2.54 7.96 9.53
N ARG A 133 -1.22 8.04 9.41
CA ARG A 133 -0.40 8.73 10.41
C ARG A 133 -0.65 10.26 10.45
N LYS A 134 -1.02 10.85 9.31
CA LYS A 134 -1.35 12.30 9.24
C LYS A 134 -2.67 12.61 9.95
N TYR A 135 -3.68 11.75 9.76
CA TYR A 135 -5.06 12.02 10.20
C TYR A 135 -5.49 11.29 11.47
N CYS A 136 -4.85 10.16 11.79
CA CYS A 136 -5.18 9.37 12.97
C CYS A 136 -4.13 9.54 14.06
N MET A 137 -4.59 9.59 15.31
CA MET A 137 -3.74 9.80 16.47
C MET A 137 -3.71 8.56 17.34
N ASN A 138 -2.55 8.29 17.96
CA ASN A 138 -2.38 7.23 18.96
C ASN A 138 -3.17 5.94 18.66
N ALA A 139 -4.13 5.59 19.51
CA ALA A 139 -4.97 4.40 19.38
C ALA A 139 -5.81 4.39 18.11
N ASP A 140 -6.26 5.55 17.62
CA ASP A 140 -7.05 5.67 16.39
C ASP A 140 -6.26 5.23 15.16
N PHE A 141 -4.94 5.47 15.14
CA PHE A 141 -4.06 4.98 14.07
C PHE A 141 -4.09 3.45 13.99
N PHE A 142 -3.99 2.75 15.11
CA PHE A 142 -4.01 1.29 15.13
C PHE A 142 -5.39 0.75 14.77
N LEU A 143 -6.45 1.37 15.27
CA LEU A 143 -7.83 1.01 14.92
C LEU A 143 -8.07 1.24 13.42
N ALA A 144 -7.69 2.39 12.88
CA ALA A 144 -7.84 2.70 11.48
C ALA A 144 -6.99 1.77 10.60
N SER A 145 -5.75 1.46 11.02
CA SER A 145 -4.90 0.48 10.34
C SER A 145 -5.49 -0.91 10.36
N PHE A 146 -6.02 -1.33 11.50
CA PHE A 146 -6.72 -2.60 11.64
C PHE A 146 -7.95 -2.67 10.72
N LEU A 147 -8.80 -1.66 10.71
CA LEU A 147 -9.97 -1.59 9.85
C LEU A 147 -9.57 -1.57 8.36
N PHE A 148 -8.53 -0.82 8.01
CA PHE A 148 -8.00 -0.80 6.66
C PHE A 148 -7.52 -2.19 6.23
N LEU A 149 -6.71 -2.85 7.04
CA LEU A 149 -6.20 -4.19 6.75
C LEU A 149 -7.33 -5.24 6.76
N ALA A 150 -8.28 -5.14 7.68
CA ALA A 150 -9.37 -6.09 7.80
C ALA A 150 -10.40 -5.99 6.67
N PHE A 151 -10.78 -4.79 6.28
CA PHE A 151 -11.88 -4.57 5.34
C PHE A 151 -11.42 -4.22 3.93
N LEU A 152 -10.52 -3.26 3.79
CA LEU A 152 -10.11 -2.77 2.46
C LEU A 152 -9.08 -3.68 1.78
N CYS A 153 -8.14 -4.22 2.53
CA CYS A 153 -7.17 -5.15 1.93
C CYS A 153 -7.76 -6.52 1.69
N TYR A 154 -8.66 -6.96 2.54
CA TYR A 154 -9.30 -8.27 2.40
C TYR A 154 -10.36 -8.30 1.30
N SER A 155 -11.13 -7.26 1.13
CA SER A 155 -12.19 -7.21 0.11
C SER A 155 -11.67 -7.23 -1.34
N GLY A 156 -10.40 -7.48 -1.54
CA GLY A 156 -9.86 -7.78 -2.85
C GLY A 156 -9.22 -6.62 -3.58
N TYR A 157 -9.19 -5.40 -3.04
CA TYR A 157 -8.51 -4.30 -3.71
C TYR A 157 -7.06 -4.64 -3.99
N MET A 158 -6.36 -5.20 -3.01
CA MET A 158 -4.98 -5.59 -3.19
C MET A 158 -4.81 -6.97 -3.80
N LEU A 159 -5.78 -7.88 -3.62
CA LEU A 159 -5.72 -9.23 -4.16
C LEU A 159 -6.26 -9.31 -5.60
N ILE A 160 -7.23 -8.47 -5.96
CA ILE A 160 -7.93 -8.53 -7.22
C ILE A 160 -7.60 -7.31 -8.11
N GLY A 161 -7.55 -6.12 -7.55
CA GLY A 161 -7.44 -4.88 -8.32
C GLY A 161 -6.18 -4.06 -8.03
N ILE A 162 -4.97 -4.52 -8.44
CA ILE A 162 -3.71 -3.78 -8.24
C ILE A 162 -3.82 -2.33 -8.70
N ARG A 163 -4.41 -2.09 -9.86
CA ARG A 163 -4.59 -0.74 -10.44
C ARG A 163 -5.49 0.14 -9.58
N GLN A 164 -6.63 -0.41 -9.14
CA GLN A 164 -7.58 0.30 -8.29
C GLN A 164 -6.94 0.63 -6.94
N PHE A 165 -6.17 -0.29 -6.37
CA PHE A 165 -5.49 -0.07 -5.11
C PHE A 165 -4.49 1.08 -5.17
N ILE A 166 -3.70 1.19 -6.25
CA ILE A 166 -2.80 2.33 -6.47
C ILE A 166 -3.59 3.63 -6.54
N CYS A 167 -4.66 3.68 -7.34
CA CYS A 167 -5.49 4.88 -7.46
C CYS A 167 -6.08 5.32 -6.11
N VAL A 168 -6.61 4.37 -5.33
CA VAL A 168 -7.14 4.63 -4.00
C VAL A 168 -6.04 5.14 -3.07
N SER A 169 -4.86 4.52 -3.07
CA SER A 169 -3.74 4.92 -2.21
C SER A 169 -3.27 6.35 -2.50
N VAL A 170 -3.19 6.72 -3.78
CA VAL A 170 -2.83 8.09 -4.20
C VAL A 170 -3.92 9.09 -3.83
N SER A 171 -5.20 8.71 -4.02
CA SER A 171 -6.32 9.58 -3.61
C SER A 171 -6.32 9.84 -2.12
N PHE A 172 -6.02 8.82 -1.31
CA PHE A 172 -5.85 8.98 0.14
C PHE A 172 -4.71 9.95 0.51
N LEU A 173 -3.62 9.97 -0.25
CA LEU A 173 -2.51 10.89 -0.02
C LEU A 173 -2.86 12.33 -0.38
N GLY A 174 -3.75 12.54 -1.35
CA GLY A 174 -4.18 13.86 -1.84
C GLY A 174 -5.23 14.55 -0.97
N CYS A 175 -5.85 13.81 -0.03
CA CYS A 175 -6.77 14.38 0.97
C CYS A 175 -6.00 14.98 2.14
#